data_557f862b88e6ecd15c4ba587cfef5ea0
#
_entry.id   557f862b88e6ecd15c4ba587cfef5ea0
#
_cell.length_a   1.000
_cell.length_b   1.000
_cell.length_c   1.000
_cell.angle_alpha   90.00
_cell.angle_beta   90.00
_cell.angle_gamma   90.00
#
_symmetry.space_group_name_H-M   'P 1'
#
loop_
_entity.id
_entity.type
_entity.pdbx_description
1 polymer ?
#
loop_
_entity_poly.entity_id
_entity_poly.type
_entity_poly.pdbx_seq_one_letter_code
_entity_poly.pdbx_strand_id
1 'polypeptide(L)'
;MKKLNRRDFVRTTTAAAAAAAAASKPLFAQAPTVLTPKSVKPCVVASSNGNRSKDADGVTCVAKAFKMMTGGADVLDALVAGVAIVELDPNQTGVGWSGLPNAEGVVQLDASCMHGPRKRAGAVAGIEGVRTPARVAQLVADETDHHLLVGKGAQDFGRAMGFKIEEGLINETARKQWLEWKRRTDPLHYLSPKDRAQAWYDAGLQMVREGLIDGEHFWGTINCDGVNAKGEICGVTTTSGLAWKIPGRAGDSPILGAGLYVDGDIGAAGSTGRGESNLYNLSSFLIVEEMRRGAHPKDAAMTALKRVVRNTIEKRLLNGRGQPNFGLNFYVLNAKGEYAGVAMYESTYAVCTEHGAQTLKTDALFEGSATD
;
A
#
# COMPACT_ATOMS: atom_id res chain seq x y z
N MET A 1 50.79 -41.49 42.47
CA MET A 1 50.65 -40.11 41.90
C MET A 1 51.79 -39.27 42.43
N LYS A 2 52.77 -38.85 41.57
CA LYS A 2 53.87 -37.98 41.95
C LYS A 2 53.30 -36.57 42.21
N LYS A 3 53.48 -36.03 43.44
CA LYS A 3 53.11 -34.66 43.76
C LYS A 3 54.03 -33.71 42.98
N LEU A 4 53.44 -32.92 42.08
CA LEU A 4 54.11 -31.80 41.39
C LEU A 4 54.53 -30.77 42.42
N ASN A 5 55.84 -30.41 42.39
CA ASN A 5 56.33 -29.34 43.26
C ASN A 5 56.09 -27.96 42.62
N ARG A 6 56.20 -26.88 43.43
CA ARG A 6 55.93 -25.51 42.98
C ARG A 6 56.75 -25.07 41.77
N ARG A 7 57.98 -25.59 41.61
CA ARG A 7 58.86 -25.26 40.50
C ARG A 7 58.41 -25.93 39.17
N ASP A 8 57.90 -27.17 39.23
CA ASP A 8 57.40 -27.86 38.07
C ASP A 8 56.06 -27.28 37.58
N PHE A 9 55.26 -26.77 38.53
CA PHE A 9 54.04 -26.05 38.18
C PHE A 9 54.31 -24.74 37.46
N VAL A 10 55.25 -23.93 37.96
CA VAL A 10 55.65 -22.64 37.33
C VAL A 10 56.27 -22.88 35.95
N ARG A 11 57.13 -23.94 35.77
CA ARG A 11 57.72 -24.27 34.46
C ARG A 11 56.67 -24.73 33.45
N THR A 12 55.67 -25.50 33.86
CA THR A 12 54.58 -25.98 32.96
C THR A 12 53.64 -24.84 32.58
N THR A 13 53.32 -23.92 33.51
CA THR A 13 52.46 -22.77 33.22
C THR A 13 53.16 -21.76 32.32
N THR A 14 54.45 -21.48 32.50
CA THR A 14 55.22 -20.58 31.62
C THR A 14 55.38 -21.16 30.22
N ALA A 15 55.63 -22.46 30.08
CA ALA A 15 55.73 -23.10 28.78
C ALA A 15 54.36 -23.13 28.04
N ALA A 16 53.25 -23.35 28.75
CA ALA A 16 51.90 -23.28 28.18
C ALA A 16 51.51 -21.85 27.77
N ALA A 17 51.87 -20.83 28.54
CA ALA A 17 51.68 -19.42 28.19
C ALA A 17 52.48 -18.98 26.98
N ALA A 18 53.73 -19.45 26.86
CA ALA A 18 54.59 -19.16 25.71
C ALA A 18 54.09 -19.86 24.42
N ALA A 19 53.56 -21.10 24.54
CA ALA A 19 52.97 -21.82 23.43
C ALA A 19 51.68 -21.19 22.97
N ALA A 20 50.86 -20.68 23.90
CA ALA A 20 49.60 -19.94 23.56
C ALA A 20 49.89 -18.58 22.91
N ALA A 21 50.94 -17.89 23.30
CA ALA A 21 51.40 -16.66 22.65
C ALA A 21 52.00 -16.85 21.27
N ALA A 22 52.67 -18.01 21.01
CA ALA A 22 53.22 -18.36 19.71
C ALA A 22 52.15 -18.89 18.73
N ALA A 23 51.00 -19.35 19.22
CA ALA A 23 49.89 -19.84 18.41
C ALA A 23 48.88 -18.72 18.03
N SER A 24 48.97 -17.53 18.64
CA SER A 24 48.17 -16.39 18.24
C SER A 24 48.73 -15.84 16.92
N LYS A 25 48.16 -16.28 15.79
CA LYS A 25 48.30 -15.52 14.54
C LYS A 25 47.91 -14.08 14.85
N PRO A 26 48.67 -13.07 14.39
CA PRO A 26 48.24 -11.70 14.56
C PRO A 26 46.85 -11.62 13.93
N LEU A 27 45.84 -11.37 14.76
CA LEU A 27 44.56 -10.85 14.31
C LEU A 27 44.92 -9.50 13.69
N PHE A 28 45.21 -9.50 12.38
CA PHE A 28 45.09 -8.27 11.64
C PHE A 28 43.69 -7.77 11.94
N ALA A 29 43.58 -6.70 12.74
CA ALA A 29 42.38 -5.95 12.82
C ALA A 29 42.06 -5.58 11.37
N GLN A 30 41.13 -6.29 10.74
CA GLN A 30 40.59 -5.83 9.49
C GLN A 30 40.11 -4.42 9.77
N ALA A 31 40.71 -3.45 9.06
CA ALA A 31 40.18 -2.11 9.08
C ALA A 31 38.66 -2.23 8.89
N PRO A 32 37.82 -1.52 9.68
CA PRO A 32 36.39 -1.60 9.52
C PRO A 32 36.09 -1.40 8.04
N THR A 33 35.48 -2.38 7.42
CA THR A 33 35.02 -2.26 6.04
C THR A 33 34.10 -1.06 6.05
N VAL A 34 34.56 0.06 5.53
CA VAL A 34 33.70 1.19 5.25
C VAL A 34 32.73 0.69 4.19
N LEU A 35 31.59 0.19 4.61
CA LEU A 35 30.47 -0.04 3.73
C LEU A 35 30.07 1.35 3.26
N THR A 36 30.63 1.80 2.14
CA THR A 36 30.02 2.89 1.39
C THR A 36 28.64 2.38 1.03
N PRO A 37 27.57 3.03 1.52
CA PRO A 37 26.22 2.65 1.14
C PRO A 37 26.19 2.65 -0.39
N LYS A 38 25.86 1.54 -1.03
CA LYS A 38 25.56 1.55 -2.46
C LYS A 38 24.43 2.55 -2.62
N SER A 39 24.69 3.67 -3.29
CA SER A 39 23.69 4.65 -3.61
C SER A 39 22.57 3.95 -4.37
N VAL A 40 21.40 3.91 -3.77
CA VAL A 40 20.18 3.40 -4.40
C VAL A 40 19.68 4.47 -5.37
N LYS A 41 19.24 4.06 -6.55
CA LYS A 41 18.56 4.99 -7.46
C LYS A 41 17.19 5.33 -6.87
N PRO A 42 16.94 6.61 -6.54
CA PRO A 42 15.64 7.01 -6.00
C PRO A 42 14.53 6.69 -7.00
N CYS A 43 13.42 6.17 -6.50
CA CYS A 43 12.21 6.03 -7.30
C CYS A 43 10.95 6.11 -6.45
N VAL A 44 9.85 6.50 -7.10
CA VAL A 44 8.49 6.46 -6.55
C VAL A 44 7.65 5.63 -7.49
N VAL A 45 6.92 4.66 -6.95
CA VAL A 45 6.00 3.77 -7.68
C VAL A 45 4.60 3.94 -7.12
N ALA A 46 3.60 4.05 -7.98
CA ALA A 46 2.21 4.23 -7.55
C ALA A 46 1.23 3.56 -8.52
N SER A 47 -0.03 3.44 -8.11
CA SER A 47 -1.12 3.14 -9.03
C SER A 47 -1.25 4.22 -10.12
N SER A 48 -1.91 3.91 -11.23
CA SER A 48 -1.99 4.76 -12.43
C SER A 48 -2.46 6.19 -12.16
N ASN A 49 -3.39 6.37 -11.21
CA ASN A 49 -3.89 7.69 -10.80
C ASN A 49 -2.81 8.58 -10.17
N GLY A 50 -1.71 8.02 -9.69
CA GLY A 50 -0.55 8.76 -9.21
C GLY A 50 0.18 9.60 -10.27
N ASN A 51 -0.09 9.34 -11.57
CA ASN A 51 0.42 10.16 -12.68
C ASN A 51 -0.71 10.80 -13.52
N ARG A 52 -1.97 10.67 -13.09
CA ARG A 52 -3.15 11.21 -13.79
C ARG A 52 -3.65 12.49 -13.14
N SER A 53 -3.92 12.45 -11.82
CA SER A 53 -4.32 13.61 -11.05
C SER A 53 -3.19 14.62 -10.92
N LYS A 54 -3.52 15.91 -11.04
CA LYS A 54 -2.56 17.01 -11.02
C LYS A 54 -3.02 18.10 -10.06
N ASP A 55 -2.06 18.75 -9.41
CA ASP A 55 -2.33 19.97 -8.66
C ASP A 55 -2.48 21.19 -9.58
N ALA A 56 -2.68 22.37 -8.99
CA ALA A 56 -2.88 23.61 -9.72
C ALA A 56 -1.68 23.99 -10.62
N ASP A 57 -0.48 23.52 -10.29
CA ASP A 57 0.74 23.75 -11.06
C ASP A 57 0.98 22.66 -12.12
N GLY A 58 0.05 21.71 -12.28
CA GLY A 58 0.15 20.60 -13.22
C GLY A 58 1.07 19.47 -12.76
N VAL A 59 1.48 19.45 -11.50
CA VAL A 59 2.38 18.43 -10.92
C VAL A 59 1.59 17.22 -10.48
N THR A 60 2.06 16.01 -10.83
CA THR A 60 1.43 14.76 -10.45
C THR A 60 1.91 14.24 -9.08
N CYS A 61 1.17 13.29 -8.47
CA CYS A 61 1.54 12.67 -7.21
C CYS A 61 2.98 12.13 -7.22
N VAL A 62 3.31 11.27 -8.19
CA VAL A 62 4.66 10.66 -8.25
C VAL A 62 5.77 11.67 -8.50
N ALA A 63 5.50 12.73 -9.31
CA ALA A 63 6.47 13.77 -9.57
C ALA A 63 6.73 14.64 -8.33
N LYS A 64 5.68 15.01 -7.59
CA LYS A 64 5.79 15.77 -6.34
C LYS A 64 6.53 14.98 -5.27
N ALA A 65 6.14 13.73 -5.05
CA ALA A 65 6.80 12.86 -4.08
C ALA A 65 8.29 12.68 -4.42
N PHE A 66 8.62 12.39 -5.67
CA PHE A 66 10.01 12.25 -6.12
C PHE A 66 10.82 13.53 -5.93
N LYS A 67 10.30 14.68 -6.34
CA LYS A 67 10.96 15.99 -6.17
C LYS A 67 11.24 16.32 -4.71
N MET A 68 10.25 16.11 -3.83
CA MET A 68 10.41 16.38 -2.39
C MET A 68 11.44 15.43 -1.76
N MET A 69 11.34 14.14 -2.04
CA MET A 69 12.23 13.10 -1.51
C MET A 69 13.69 13.31 -1.95
N THR A 70 13.92 13.60 -3.23
CA THR A 70 15.27 13.90 -3.76
C THR A 70 15.79 15.26 -3.33
N GLY A 71 14.91 16.18 -2.94
CA GLY A 71 15.21 17.46 -2.30
C GLY A 71 15.58 17.38 -0.83
N GLY A 72 15.56 16.16 -0.24
CA GLY A 72 15.96 15.92 1.14
C GLY A 72 14.82 15.87 2.16
N ALA A 73 13.55 15.93 1.73
CA ALA A 73 12.42 15.69 2.62
C ALA A 73 12.40 14.22 3.10
N ASP A 74 11.76 13.97 4.24
CA ASP A 74 11.44 12.63 4.70
C ASP A 74 10.63 11.89 3.61
N VAL A 75 10.90 10.59 3.41
CA VAL A 75 10.27 9.82 2.34
C VAL A 75 8.77 9.74 2.55
N LEU A 76 8.29 9.46 3.78
CA LEU A 76 6.86 9.38 4.05
C LEU A 76 6.17 10.73 3.88
N ASP A 77 6.78 11.83 4.35
CA ASP A 77 6.24 13.18 4.15
C ASP A 77 6.07 13.50 2.67
N ALA A 78 7.05 13.12 1.85
CA ALA A 78 6.99 13.32 0.40
C ALA A 78 5.86 12.51 -0.26
N LEU A 79 5.69 11.24 0.14
CA LEU A 79 4.63 10.37 -0.39
C LEU A 79 3.24 10.86 0.02
N VAL A 80 3.05 11.23 1.29
CA VAL A 80 1.77 11.76 1.80
C VAL A 80 1.41 13.08 1.11
N ALA A 81 2.40 13.98 0.91
CA ALA A 81 2.18 15.21 0.14
C ALA A 81 1.83 14.91 -1.34
N GLY A 82 2.38 13.84 -1.91
CA GLY A 82 2.05 13.38 -3.26
C GLY A 82 0.62 12.87 -3.36
N VAL A 83 0.22 11.92 -2.52
CA VAL A 83 -1.13 11.31 -2.58
C VAL A 83 -2.24 12.33 -2.25
N ALA A 84 -1.94 13.38 -1.49
CA ALA A 84 -2.88 14.46 -1.23
C ALA A 84 -3.39 15.13 -2.53
N ILE A 85 -2.60 15.14 -3.61
CA ILE A 85 -3.05 15.63 -4.93
C ILE A 85 -4.22 14.79 -5.43
N VAL A 86 -4.14 13.47 -5.27
CA VAL A 86 -5.20 12.54 -5.70
C VAL A 86 -6.40 12.61 -4.77
N GLU A 87 -6.18 12.70 -3.45
CA GLU A 87 -7.25 12.85 -2.46
C GLU A 87 -8.06 14.14 -2.64
N LEU A 88 -7.44 15.19 -3.15
CA LEU A 88 -8.06 16.51 -3.36
C LEU A 88 -8.61 16.74 -4.78
N ASP A 89 -8.35 15.83 -5.72
CA ASP A 89 -8.85 15.93 -7.09
C ASP A 89 -10.37 15.73 -7.13
N PRO A 90 -11.17 16.76 -7.53
CA PRO A 90 -12.63 16.67 -7.57
C PRO A 90 -13.14 15.68 -8.61
N ASN A 91 -12.32 15.26 -9.56
CA ASN A 91 -12.69 14.33 -10.63
C ASN A 91 -12.35 12.87 -10.28
N GLN A 92 -11.62 12.64 -9.19
CA GLN A 92 -11.17 11.32 -8.75
C GLN A 92 -12.22 10.67 -7.83
N THR A 93 -13.27 10.07 -8.41
CA THR A 93 -14.36 9.47 -7.62
C THR A 93 -14.00 8.14 -6.94
N GLY A 94 -12.77 7.67 -7.04
CA GLY A 94 -12.28 6.46 -6.36
C GLY A 94 -11.47 6.73 -5.09
N VAL A 95 -11.02 7.97 -4.85
CA VAL A 95 -10.10 8.33 -3.76
C VAL A 95 -10.49 9.67 -3.14
N GLY A 96 -10.30 9.79 -1.83
CA GLY A 96 -10.47 11.06 -1.13
C GLY A 96 -11.91 11.55 -1.07
N TRP A 97 -12.07 12.85 -0.85
CA TRP A 97 -13.36 13.48 -0.55
C TRP A 97 -14.38 13.43 -1.69
N SER A 98 -13.94 13.33 -2.92
CA SER A 98 -14.79 13.20 -4.10
C SER A 98 -15.17 11.74 -4.42
N GLY A 99 -14.72 10.80 -3.60
CA GLY A 99 -14.94 9.37 -3.77
C GLY A 99 -16.41 8.95 -3.72
N LEU A 100 -16.71 7.83 -4.36
CA LEU A 100 -18.05 7.25 -4.34
C LEU A 100 -18.43 6.88 -2.90
N PRO A 101 -19.65 7.27 -2.45
CA PRO A 101 -20.09 7.07 -1.07
C PRO A 101 -20.46 5.60 -0.78
N ASN A 102 -20.75 5.32 0.48
CA ASN A 102 -21.41 4.08 0.90
C ASN A 102 -22.89 4.02 0.42
N ALA A 103 -23.59 2.93 0.72
CA ALA A 103 -24.98 2.72 0.30
C ALA A 103 -25.96 3.78 0.82
N GLU A 104 -25.61 4.52 1.86
CA GLU A 104 -26.41 5.59 2.45
C GLU A 104 -26.01 6.99 1.98
N GLY A 105 -25.09 7.09 1.03
CA GLY A 105 -24.65 8.37 0.46
C GLY A 105 -23.58 9.09 1.28
N VAL A 106 -22.93 8.41 2.24
CA VAL A 106 -21.88 8.97 3.09
C VAL A 106 -20.51 8.57 2.57
N VAL A 107 -19.62 9.54 2.37
CA VAL A 107 -18.23 9.28 2.01
C VAL A 107 -17.44 8.85 3.25
N GLN A 108 -17.02 7.59 3.27
CA GLN A 108 -16.18 6.98 4.31
C GLN A 108 -14.85 6.60 3.70
N LEU A 109 -13.75 7.12 4.27
CA LEU A 109 -12.41 7.01 3.72
C LEU A 109 -11.54 6.10 4.60
N ASP A 110 -10.60 5.43 3.95
CA ASP A 110 -9.59 4.60 4.59
C ASP A 110 -8.20 5.04 4.12
N ALA A 111 -7.20 4.97 5.01
CA ALA A 111 -5.81 5.18 4.64
C ALA A 111 -4.86 4.43 5.58
N SER A 112 -3.68 4.09 5.08
CA SER A 112 -2.57 3.63 5.90
C SER A 112 -1.26 4.16 5.37
N CYS A 113 -0.26 4.25 6.25
CA CYS A 113 1.11 4.55 5.89
C CYS A 113 2.08 3.74 6.75
N MET A 114 3.27 3.47 6.19
CA MET A 114 4.34 2.78 6.89
C MET A 114 5.67 3.48 6.63
N HIS A 115 6.39 3.74 7.71
CA HIS A 115 7.72 4.36 7.69
C HIS A 115 8.78 3.28 7.96
N GLY A 116 9.41 2.76 6.92
CA GLY A 116 10.38 1.66 7.04
C GLY A 116 11.54 1.94 7.99
N PRO A 117 12.27 3.07 7.89
CA PRO A 117 13.37 3.39 8.79
C PRO A 117 12.99 3.50 10.26
N ARG A 118 11.81 4.07 10.56
CA ARG A 118 11.34 4.22 11.94
C ARG A 118 10.60 2.99 12.46
N LYS A 119 10.29 2.02 11.58
CA LYS A 119 9.46 0.83 11.87
C LYS A 119 8.13 1.21 12.54
N ARG A 120 7.50 2.28 12.01
CA ARG A 120 6.25 2.85 12.48
C ARG A 120 5.19 2.74 11.38
N ALA A 121 3.95 2.64 11.81
CA ALA A 121 2.81 2.61 10.92
C ALA A 121 1.62 3.35 11.53
N GLY A 122 0.75 3.89 10.70
CA GLY A 122 -0.50 4.49 11.11
C GLY A 122 -1.58 4.27 10.07
N ALA A 123 -2.82 4.16 10.53
CA ALA A 123 -3.96 3.93 9.67
C ALA A 123 -5.24 4.55 10.23
N VAL A 124 -6.17 4.86 9.33
CA VAL A 124 -7.54 5.23 9.66
C VAL A 124 -8.51 4.44 8.77
N ALA A 125 -9.63 4.01 9.32
CA ALA A 125 -10.66 3.29 8.59
C ALA A 125 -12.05 3.89 8.85
N GLY A 126 -12.85 4.03 7.79
CA GLY A 126 -14.21 4.58 7.88
C GLY A 126 -14.24 6.01 8.43
N ILE A 127 -13.20 6.81 8.23
CA ILE A 127 -13.17 8.21 8.66
C ILE A 127 -14.08 9.05 7.77
N GLU A 128 -14.84 9.96 8.37
CA GLU A 128 -15.78 10.84 7.69
C GLU A 128 -15.39 12.31 7.85
N GLY A 129 -15.74 13.14 6.87
CA GLY A 129 -15.59 14.59 6.96
C GLY A 129 -14.14 15.11 6.80
N VAL A 130 -13.17 14.28 6.51
CA VAL A 130 -11.76 14.66 6.28
C VAL A 130 -11.40 14.47 4.81
N ARG A 131 -10.83 15.48 4.17
CA ARG A 131 -10.46 15.41 2.74
C ARG A 131 -9.20 14.61 2.46
N THR A 132 -8.27 14.56 3.42
CA THR A 132 -6.93 13.98 3.28
C THR A 132 -6.66 12.95 4.37
N PRO A 133 -7.30 11.76 4.32
CA PRO A 133 -7.16 10.72 5.34
C PRO A 133 -5.73 10.19 5.48
N ALA A 134 -4.91 10.20 4.41
CA ALA A 134 -3.52 9.77 4.47
C ALA A 134 -2.69 10.60 5.47
N ARG A 135 -2.96 11.90 5.56
CA ARG A 135 -2.28 12.76 6.55
C ARG A 135 -2.72 12.45 7.98
N VAL A 136 -4.00 12.10 8.20
CA VAL A 136 -4.46 11.65 9.53
C VAL A 136 -3.81 10.32 9.91
N ALA A 137 -3.72 9.36 8.96
CA ALA A 137 -3.02 8.10 9.18
C ALA A 137 -1.54 8.32 9.56
N GLN A 138 -0.86 9.26 8.92
CA GLN A 138 0.51 9.62 9.28
C GLN A 138 0.60 10.17 10.71
N LEU A 139 -0.32 11.05 11.12
CA LEU A 139 -0.34 11.57 12.49
C LEU A 139 -0.63 10.47 13.54
N VAL A 140 -1.41 9.45 13.20
CA VAL A 140 -1.55 8.27 14.08
C VAL A 140 -0.19 7.62 14.31
N ALA A 141 0.63 7.46 13.26
CA ALA A 141 1.99 6.91 13.39
C ALA A 141 2.93 7.82 14.19
N ASP A 142 2.85 9.13 13.99
CA ASP A 142 3.82 10.09 14.55
C ASP A 142 3.50 10.46 16.01
N GLU A 143 2.21 10.60 16.35
CA GLU A 143 1.76 11.21 17.60
C GLU A 143 1.18 10.19 18.61
N THR A 144 1.08 8.91 18.25
CA THR A 144 0.48 7.87 19.11
C THR A 144 1.25 6.56 19.07
N ASP A 145 0.96 5.66 20.02
CA ASP A 145 1.43 4.25 20.01
C ASP A 145 0.49 3.34 19.20
N HIS A 146 -0.60 3.86 18.69
CA HIS A 146 -1.59 3.08 17.95
C HIS A 146 -1.18 2.95 16.48
N HIS A 147 -1.71 1.91 15.82
CA HIS A 147 -1.53 1.69 14.39
C HIS A 147 -2.81 1.91 13.59
N LEU A 148 -3.98 1.86 14.21
CA LEU A 148 -5.26 2.01 13.51
C LEU A 148 -6.31 2.66 14.40
N LEU A 149 -6.90 3.75 13.92
CA LEU A 149 -8.09 4.38 14.47
C LEU A 149 -9.26 4.22 13.50
N VAL A 150 -10.50 4.08 14.00
CA VAL A 150 -11.67 3.79 13.15
C VAL A 150 -12.84 4.75 13.39
N GLY A 151 -13.61 5.01 12.33
CA GLY A 151 -14.88 5.72 12.38
C GLY A 151 -14.80 7.05 13.14
N LYS A 152 -15.73 7.22 14.08
CA LYS A 152 -15.82 8.46 14.88
C LYS A 152 -14.55 8.73 15.72
N GLY A 153 -13.89 7.70 16.22
CA GLY A 153 -12.62 7.86 16.96
C GLY A 153 -11.52 8.46 16.08
N ALA A 154 -11.40 7.98 14.83
CA ALA A 154 -10.48 8.55 13.85
C ALA A 154 -10.82 10.01 13.50
N GLN A 155 -12.12 10.33 13.37
CA GLN A 155 -12.60 11.68 13.10
C GLN A 155 -12.30 12.63 14.28
N ASP A 156 -12.54 12.20 15.51
CA ASP A 156 -12.28 13.00 16.72
C ASP A 156 -10.77 13.23 16.91
N PHE A 157 -9.92 12.23 16.63
CA PHE A 157 -8.49 12.38 16.59
C PHE A 157 -8.07 13.41 15.52
N GLY A 158 -8.60 13.29 14.29
CA GLY A 158 -8.33 14.27 13.24
C GLY A 158 -8.69 15.69 13.66
N ARG A 159 -9.87 15.88 14.29
CA ARG A 159 -10.25 17.18 14.82
C ARG A 159 -9.28 17.69 15.88
N ALA A 160 -8.84 16.85 16.81
CA ALA A 160 -7.86 17.20 17.82
C ALA A 160 -6.50 17.58 17.20
N MET A 161 -6.14 17.00 16.08
CA MET A 161 -4.94 17.33 15.29
C MET A 161 -5.12 18.54 14.37
N GLY A 162 -6.24 19.26 14.46
CA GLY A 162 -6.48 20.51 13.71
C GLY A 162 -7.13 20.33 12.34
N PHE A 163 -7.58 19.14 11.97
CA PHE A 163 -8.33 18.96 10.72
C PHE A 163 -9.74 19.54 10.82
N LYS A 164 -10.14 20.24 9.75
CA LYS A 164 -11.55 20.63 9.59
C LYS A 164 -12.37 19.38 9.29
N ILE A 165 -13.42 19.18 10.07
CA ILE A 165 -14.42 18.14 9.82
C ILE A 165 -15.58 18.77 9.07
N GLU A 166 -15.86 18.26 7.86
CA GLU A 166 -16.89 18.76 6.97
C GLU A 166 -18.08 17.79 6.95
N GLU A 167 -19.28 18.28 7.26
CA GLU A 167 -20.50 17.48 7.15
C GLU A 167 -20.93 17.33 5.69
N GLY A 168 -21.47 16.15 5.34
CA GLY A 168 -21.99 15.88 3.99
C GLY A 168 -20.93 15.95 2.88
N LEU A 169 -19.72 15.52 3.17
CA LEU A 169 -18.59 15.54 2.23
C LEU A 169 -18.85 14.57 1.06
N ILE A 170 -19.40 15.10 -0.02
CA ILE A 170 -19.64 14.38 -1.28
C ILE A 170 -19.69 15.41 -2.43
N ASN A 171 -19.07 15.12 -3.55
CA ASN A 171 -19.16 16.00 -4.71
C ASN A 171 -20.42 15.72 -5.55
N GLU A 172 -20.79 16.65 -6.42
CA GLU A 172 -22.02 16.57 -7.23
C GLU A 172 -21.99 15.38 -8.22
N THR A 173 -20.83 15.01 -8.76
CA THR A 173 -20.69 13.87 -9.67
C THR A 173 -20.95 12.57 -8.93
N ALA A 174 -20.27 12.34 -7.80
CA ALA A 174 -20.46 11.15 -6.97
C ALA A 174 -21.90 11.05 -6.45
N ARG A 175 -22.51 12.20 -6.10
CA ARG A 175 -23.90 12.25 -5.67
C ARG A 175 -24.88 11.82 -6.78
N LYS A 176 -24.70 12.30 -8.00
CA LYS A 176 -25.52 11.89 -9.15
C LYS A 176 -25.42 10.41 -9.44
N GLN A 177 -24.19 9.88 -9.41
CA GLN A 177 -23.94 8.44 -9.60
C GLN A 177 -24.59 7.61 -8.47
N TRP A 178 -24.50 8.07 -7.22
CA TRP A 178 -25.16 7.41 -6.09
C TRP A 178 -26.69 7.43 -6.22
N LEU A 179 -27.30 8.55 -6.61
CA LEU A 179 -28.75 8.64 -6.83
C LEU A 179 -29.22 7.69 -7.94
N GLU A 180 -28.47 7.58 -9.04
CA GLU A 180 -28.77 6.63 -10.10
C GLU A 180 -28.66 5.17 -9.62
N TRP A 181 -27.64 4.84 -8.85
CA TRP A 181 -27.51 3.52 -8.23
C TRP A 181 -28.69 3.23 -7.27
N LYS A 182 -29.08 4.20 -6.42
CA LYS A 182 -30.25 4.08 -5.53
C LYS A 182 -31.53 3.80 -6.33
N ARG A 183 -31.75 4.54 -7.40
CA ARG A 183 -32.92 4.33 -8.28
C ARG A 183 -33.01 2.89 -8.83
N ARG A 184 -31.86 2.27 -9.12
CA ARG A 184 -31.80 0.88 -9.61
C ARG A 184 -31.99 -0.15 -8.50
N THR A 185 -31.59 0.18 -7.29
CA THR A 185 -31.51 -0.79 -6.19
C THR A 185 -32.65 -0.69 -5.18
N ASP A 186 -33.35 0.42 -5.07
CA ASP A 186 -34.50 0.58 -4.15
C ASP A 186 -35.60 -0.48 -4.35
N PRO A 187 -35.97 -0.88 -5.59
CA PRO A 187 -36.92 -1.98 -5.81
C PRO A 187 -36.45 -3.33 -5.26
N LEU A 188 -35.14 -3.49 -5.04
CA LEU A 188 -34.50 -4.72 -4.55
C LEU A 188 -34.42 -4.79 -3.02
N HIS A 189 -35.00 -3.83 -2.32
CA HIS A 189 -34.94 -3.73 -0.85
C HIS A 189 -35.53 -4.95 -0.13
N TYR A 190 -36.50 -5.62 -0.73
CA TYR A 190 -37.18 -6.79 -0.15
C TYR A 190 -36.43 -8.10 -0.31
N LEU A 191 -35.32 -8.13 -1.01
CA LEU A 191 -34.47 -9.32 -1.11
C LEU A 191 -33.84 -9.64 0.25
N SER A 192 -33.43 -10.90 0.44
CA SER A 192 -32.62 -11.27 1.59
C SER A 192 -31.34 -10.44 1.67
N PRO A 193 -30.74 -10.23 2.84
CA PRO A 193 -29.50 -9.44 2.95
C PRO A 193 -28.39 -9.92 2.01
N LYS A 194 -28.25 -11.22 1.83
CA LYS A 194 -27.23 -11.82 0.94
C LYS A 194 -27.55 -11.51 -0.54
N ASP A 195 -28.76 -11.75 -0.96
CA ASP A 195 -29.19 -11.53 -2.36
C ASP A 195 -29.18 -10.05 -2.70
N ARG A 196 -29.58 -9.20 -1.75
CA ARG A 196 -29.54 -7.74 -1.89
C ARG A 196 -28.10 -7.24 -2.06
N ALA A 197 -27.13 -7.72 -1.26
CA ALA A 197 -25.75 -7.33 -1.39
C ALA A 197 -25.17 -7.71 -2.76
N GLN A 198 -25.54 -8.89 -3.30
CA GLN A 198 -25.15 -9.27 -4.65
C GLN A 198 -25.81 -8.38 -5.70
N ALA A 199 -27.12 -8.16 -5.61
CA ALA A 199 -27.85 -7.31 -6.54
C ALA A 199 -27.35 -5.85 -6.55
N TRP A 200 -26.95 -5.33 -5.41
CA TRP A 200 -26.35 -4.00 -5.28
C TRP A 200 -24.98 -3.92 -5.98
N TYR A 201 -24.18 -4.94 -5.82
CA TYR A 201 -22.89 -5.06 -6.51
C TYR A 201 -23.08 -5.17 -8.03
N ASP A 202 -24.00 -6.01 -8.48
CA ASP A 202 -24.31 -6.22 -9.90
C ASP A 202 -24.84 -4.94 -10.55
N ALA A 203 -25.70 -4.17 -9.86
CA ALA A 203 -26.18 -2.88 -10.34
C ALA A 203 -25.00 -1.88 -10.52
N GLY A 204 -24.04 -1.86 -9.60
CA GLY A 204 -22.84 -1.05 -9.73
C GLY A 204 -21.97 -1.47 -10.92
N LEU A 205 -21.74 -2.76 -11.11
CA LEU A 205 -21.01 -3.27 -12.26
C LEU A 205 -21.72 -2.97 -13.59
N GLN A 206 -23.06 -2.98 -13.60
CA GLN A 206 -23.81 -2.59 -14.77
C GLN A 206 -23.59 -1.11 -15.12
N MET A 207 -23.56 -0.22 -14.11
CA MET A 207 -23.24 1.19 -14.33
C MET A 207 -21.83 1.40 -14.89
N VAL A 208 -20.86 0.57 -14.49
CA VAL A 208 -19.52 0.56 -15.11
C VAL A 208 -19.60 0.15 -16.58
N ARG A 209 -20.32 -0.92 -16.91
CA ARG A 209 -20.50 -1.38 -18.31
C ARG A 209 -21.22 -0.35 -19.18
N GLU A 210 -22.13 0.43 -18.62
CA GLU A 210 -22.83 1.52 -19.28
C GLU A 210 -22.01 2.81 -19.39
N GLY A 211 -20.80 2.84 -18.85
CA GLY A 211 -19.92 4.03 -18.85
C GLY A 211 -20.35 5.15 -17.92
N LEU A 212 -21.30 4.89 -16.99
CA LEU A 212 -21.75 5.86 -15.99
C LEU A 212 -20.76 6.03 -14.84
N ILE A 213 -19.90 5.05 -14.64
CA ILE A 213 -18.82 5.03 -13.66
C ILE A 213 -17.57 4.50 -14.35
N ASP A 214 -16.42 5.15 -14.12
CA ASP A 214 -15.12 4.59 -14.51
C ASP A 214 -14.83 3.33 -13.69
N GLY A 215 -14.45 2.23 -14.36
CA GLY A 215 -14.19 0.96 -13.70
C GLY A 215 -13.06 1.04 -12.67
N GLU A 216 -12.05 1.88 -12.89
CA GLU A 216 -10.99 2.11 -11.90
C GLU A 216 -11.52 2.84 -10.66
N HIS A 217 -12.56 3.69 -10.80
CA HIS A 217 -13.15 4.42 -9.68
C HIS A 217 -14.13 3.56 -8.86
N PHE A 218 -14.67 2.49 -9.43
CA PHE A 218 -15.54 1.56 -8.70
C PHE A 218 -14.79 0.82 -7.57
N TRP A 219 -13.50 0.53 -7.78
CA TRP A 219 -12.57 -0.03 -6.78
C TRP A 219 -11.44 0.94 -6.46
N GLY A 220 -11.70 2.23 -6.52
CA GLY A 220 -10.66 3.26 -6.50
C GLY A 220 -9.79 3.23 -5.25
N THR A 221 -8.51 3.32 -5.47
CA THR A 221 -7.46 3.41 -4.44
C THR A 221 -6.24 4.08 -5.07
N ILE A 222 -5.44 4.79 -4.28
CA ILE A 222 -4.05 5.05 -4.62
C ILE A 222 -3.13 4.37 -3.61
N ASN A 223 -2.15 3.62 -4.13
CA ASN A 223 -0.95 3.24 -3.41
C ASN A 223 0.21 4.06 -3.98
N CYS A 224 1.15 4.45 -3.11
CA CYS A 224 2.36 5.15 -3.49
C CYS A 224 3.50 4.76 -2.54
N ASP A 225 4.53 4.14 -3.09
CA ASP A 225 5.73 3.69 -2.39
C ASP A 225 6.96 4.41 -2.93
N GLY A 226 7.94 4.70 -2.07
CA GLY A 226 9.15 5.40 -2.49
C GLY A 226 10.40 4.96 -1.76
N VAL A 227 11.54 5.04 -2.44
CA VAL A 227 12.89 4.83 -1.90
C VAL A 227 13.79 5.99 -2.28
N ASN A 228 14.53 6.53 -1.31
CA ASN A 228 15.51 7.58 -1.56
C ASN A 228 16.92 7.01 -1.82
N ALA A 229 17.90 7.90 -2.09
CA ALA A 229 19.29 7.52 -2.37
C ALA A 229 20.00 6.83 -1.20
N LYS A 230 19.46 6.94 0.02
CA LYS A 230 19.97 6.25 1.22
C LYS A 230 19.41 4.84 1.38
N GLY A 231 18.44 4.45 0.55
CA GLY A 231 17.72 3.17 0.68
C GLY A 231 16.59 3.24 1.73
N GLU A 232 16.20 4.41 2.19
CA GLU A 232 15.06 4.60 3.08
C GLU A 232 13.77 4.42 2.29
N ILE A 233 12.95 3.44 2.69
CA ILE A 233 11.70 3.05 2.04
C ILE A 233 10.51 3.39 2.94
N CYS A 234 9.47 4.00 2.33
CA CYS A 234 8.17 4.21 2.95
C CYS A 234 7.05 3.92 1.95
N GLY A 235 5.82 3.80 2.44
CA GLY A 235 4.64 3.61 1.62
C GLY A 235 3.39 4.23 2.22
N VAL A 236 2.43 4.55 1.37
CA VAL A 236 1.11 5.09 1.73
C VAL A 236 0.04 4.56 0.80
N THR A 237 -1.12 4.24 1.35
CA THR A 237 -2.31 3.83 0.60
C THR A 237 -3.52 4.59 1.12
N THR A 238 -4.37 5.10 0.22
CA THR A 238 -5.59 5.82 0.59
C THR A 238 -6.71 5.57 -0.43
N THR A 239 -7.96 5.55 0.04
CA THR A 239 -9.11 5.12 -0.77
C THR A 239 -10.43 5.65 -0.22
N SER A 240 -11.44 5.76 -1.09
CA SER A 240 -12.85 5.82 -0.69
C SER A 240 -13.49 4.42 -0.56
N GLY A 241 -12.73 3.37 -0.84
CA GLY A 241 -13.18 1.98 -0.77
C GLY A 241 -14.04 1.56 -1.96
N LEU A 242 -14.75 0.45 -1.80
CA LEU A 242 -15.70 -0.05 -2.78
C LEU A 242 -16.91 0.91 -2.87
N ALA A 243 -17.30 1.28 -4.10
CA ALA A 243 -18.52 2.05 -4.33
C ALA A 243 -19.74 1.37 -3.72
N TRP A 244 -20.62 2.14 -3.10
CA TRP A 244 -21.89 1.66 -2.50
C TRP A 244 -21.69 0.59 -1.42
N LYS A 245 -20.50 0.56 -0.80
CA LYS A 245 -20.21 -0.34 0.32
C LYS A 245 -21.22 -0.22 1.45
N ILE A 246 -21.41 -1.28 2.21
CA ILE A 246 -22.18 -1.24 3.45
C ILE A 246 -21.51 -0.22 4.38
N PRO A 247 -22.27 0.67 5.06
CA PRO A 247 -21.72 1.60 6.04
C PRO A 247 -20.82 0.90 7.06
N GLY A 248 -19.60 1.42 7.26
CA GLY A 248 -18.62 0.83 8.15
C GLY A 248 -17.73 -0.27 7.52
N ARG A 249 -17.95 -0.65 6.25
CA ARG A 249 -17.02 -1.56 5.58
C ARG A 249 -15.67 -0.86 5.39
N ALA A 250 -14.62 -1.44 5.95
CA ALA A 250 -13.23 -1.15 5.61
C ALA A 250 -12.71 -2.18 4.62
N GLY A 251 -11.92 -1.74 3.62
CA GLY A 251 -11.22 -2.63 2.69
C GLY A 251 -9.87 -3.06 3.22
N ASP A 252 -8.99 -3.42 2.30
CA ASP A 252 -7.60 -3.79 2.58
C ASP A 252 -6.70 -2.59 2.88
N SER A 253 -7.01 -1.41 2.31
CA SER A 253 -6.13 -0.24 2.37
C SER A 253 -5.70 0.20 3.78
N PRO A 254 -6.55 0.16 4.83
CA PRO A 254 -6.13 0.53 6.18
C PRO A 254 -5.46 -0.63 6.93
N ILE A 255 -5.40 -1.83 6.37
CA ILE A 255 -4.91 -3.04 7.04
C ILE A 255 -3.48 -3.33 6.60
N LEU A 256 -2.55 -3.17 7.56
CA LEU A 256 -1.13 -3.44 7.37
C LEU A 256 -0.90 -4.92 7.01
N GLY A 257 -0.17 -5.15 5.95
CA GLY A 257 0.05 -6.49 5.39
C GLY A 257 -0.91 -6.87 4.28
N ALA A 258 -2.08 -6.22 4.19
CA ALA A 258 -3.04 -6.42 3.11
C ALA A 258 -2.90 -5.34 2.02
N GLY A 259 -3.43 -4.14 2.24
CA GLY A 259 -3.40 -3.05 1.26
C GLY A 259 -2.03 -2.37 1.12
N LEU A 260 -1.22 -2.43 2.17
CA LEU A 260 0.13 -1.89 2.23
C LEU A 260 0.98 -2.73 3.19
N TYR A 261 2.23 -2.99 2.82
CA TYR A 261 3.26 -3.45 3.75
C TYR A 261 4.63 -2.90 3.37
N VAL A 262 5.37 -2.41 4.38
CA VAL A 262 6.74 -1.91 4.19
C VAL A 262 7.66 -2.55 5.24
N ASP A 263 8.72 -3.17 4.78
CA ASP A 263 9.90 -3.48 5.58
C ASP A 263 11.07 -2.69 5.04
N GLY A 264 11.61 -1.76 5.85
CA GLY A 264 12.67 -0.83 5.44
C GLY A 264 13.96 -1.51 4.96
N ASP A 265 14.18 -2.76 5.36
CA ASP A 265 15.38 -3.53 4.98
C ASP A 265 15.15 -4.35 3.68
N ILE A 266 13.90 -4.53 3.27
CA ILE A 266 13.51 -5.42 2.16
C ILE A 266 12.83 -4.65 1.03
N GLY A 267 11.71 -3.97 1.33
CA GLY A 267 10.92 -3.32 0.31
C GLY A 267 9.52 -2.95 0.77
N ALA A 268 8.72 -2.48 -0.19
CA ALA A 268 7.34 -2.09 -0.04
C ALA A 268 6.46 -2.78 -1.08
N ALA A 269 5.23 -3.03 -0.72
CA ALA A 269 4.18 -3.50 -1.63
C ALA A 269 2.84 -2.91 -1.23
N GLY A 270 2.08 -2.43 -2.21
CA GLY A 270 0.71 -2.00 -2.01
C GLY A 270 -0.19 -2.43 -3.16
N SER A 271 -1.49 -2.23 -2.98
CA SER A 271 -2.49 -2.80 -3.88
C SER A 271 -3.60 -1.82 -4.25
N THR A 272 -4.26 -2.11 -5.37
CA THR A 272 -5.57 -1.56 -5.75
C THR A 272 -6.46 -2.66 -6.27
N GLY A 273 -7.79 -2.51 -6.14
CA GLY A 273 -8.76 -3.46 -6.65
C GLY A 273 -9.58 -4.12 -5.54
N ARG A 274 -9.91 -5.43 -5.70
CA ARG A 274 -10.79 -6.11 -4.76
C ARG A 274 -10.15 -6.36 -3.40
N GLY A 275 -10.49 -5.51 -2.43
CA GLY A 275 -9.92 -5.52 -1.07
C GLY A 275 -10.13 -6.83 -0.32
N GLU A 276 -11.32 -7.43 -0.37
CA GLU A 276 -11.66 -8.67 0.34
C GLU A 276 -10.76 -9.85 -0.07
N SER A 277 -10.44 -9.94 -1.36
CA SER A 277 -9.55 -10.99 -1.86
C SER A 277 -8.10 -10.77 -1.42
N ASN A 278 -7.69 -9.50 -1.31
CA ASN A 278 -6.38 -9.13 -0.78
C ASN A 278 -6.29 -9.37 0.73
N LEU A 279 -7.28 -8.92 1.50
CA LEU A 279 -7.37 -9.13 2.95
C LEU A 279 -7.21 -10.59 3.33
N TYR A 280 -7.94 -11.49 2.69
CA TYR A 280 -7.88 -12.93 2.98
C TYR A 280 -6.48 -13.51 2.79
N ASN A 281 -5.69 -12.95 1.87
CA ASN A 281 -4.38 -13.46 1.52
C ASN A 281 -3.21 -12.73 2.20
N LEU A 282 -3.42 -11.56 2.82
CA LEU A 282 -2.39 -10.65 3.33
C LEU A 282 -1.29 -10.44 2.28
N SER A 283 -1.70 -10.06 1.06
CA SER A 283 -0.85 -10.19 -0.12
C SER A 283 0.36 -9.26 -0.09
N SER A 284 0.22 -8.03 0.43
CA SER A 284 1.36 -7.10 0.50
C SER A 284 2.45 -7.62 1.44
N PHE A 285 2.08 -8.23 2.58
CA PHE A 285 3.03 -8.90 3.46
C PHE A 285 3.70 -10.09 2.75
N LEU A 286 2.92 -10.94 2.07
CA LEU A 286 3.45 -12.08 1.32
C LEU A 286 4.47 -11.62 0.26
N ILE A 287 4.18 -10.56 -0.48
CA ILE A 287 5.07 -10.03 -1.51
C ILE A 287 6.42 -9.62 -0.91
N VAL A 288 6.41 -8.88 0.21
CA VAL A 288 7.64 -8.47 0.88
C VAL A 288 8.41 -9.67 1.42
N GLU A 289 7.72 -10.71 1.94
CA GLU A 289 8.36 -11.94 2.39
C GLU A 289 8.95 -12.77 1.23
N GLU A 290 8.34 -12.76 0.03
CA GLU A 290 8.95 -13.38 -1.15
C GLU A 290 10.20 -12.59 -1.60
N MET A 291 10.18 -11.24 -1.54
CA MET A 291 11.38 -10.43 -1.78
C MET A 291 12.47 -10.68 -0.73
N ARG A 292 12.11 -10.93 0.54
CA ARG A 292 13.05 -11.33 1.61
C ARG A 292 13.74 -12.65 1.29
N ARG A 293 13.05 -13.57 0.61
CA ARG A 293 13.61 -14.86 0.12
C ARG A 293 14.42 -14.69 -1.16
N GLY A 294 14.56 -13.48 -1.69
CA GLY A 294 15.38 -13.14 -2.85
C GLY A 294 14.62 -13.03 -4.18
N ALA A 295 13.30 -13.10 -4.18
CA ALA A 295 12.52 -12.91 -5.39
C ALA A 295 12.61 -11.45 -5.90
N HIS A 296 12.62 -11.28 -7.22
CA HIS A 296 12.46 -9.96 -7.85
C HIS A 296 11.03 -9.43 -7.58
N PRO A 297 10.81 -8.09 -7.47
CA PRO A 297 9.48 -7.49 -7.22
C PRO A 297 8.35 -8.07 -8.10
N LYS A 298 8.60 -8.27 -9.39
CA LYS A 298 7.65 -8.87 -10.31
C LYS A 298 7.26 -10.30 -9.91
N ASP A 299 8.24 -11.16 -9.63
CA ASP A 299 7.99 -12.57 -9.33
C ASP A 299 7.30 -12.74 -7.97
N ALA A 300 7.66 -11.91 -6.99
CA ALA A 300 7.02 -11.84 -5.69
C ALA A 300 5.52 -11.50 -5.83
N ALA A 301 5.19 -10.46 -6.60
CA ALA A 301 3.82 -10.04 -6.85
C ALA A 301 3.02 -11.08 -7.65
N MET A 302 3.63 -11.70 -8.68
CA MET A 302 3.00 -12.80 -9.42
C MET A 302 2.69 -14.00 -8.53
N THR A 303 3.54 -14.32 -7.57
CA THR A 303 3.29 -15.37 -6.57
C THR A 303 2.06 -15.06 -5.73
N ALA A 304 1.93 -13.82 -5.28
CA ALA A 304 0.75 -13.37 -4.53
C ALA A 304 -0.53 -13.43 -5.37
N LEU A 305 -0.52 -12.94 -6.63
CA LEU A 305 -1.67 -13.03 -7.53
C LEU A 305 -2.12 -14.48 -7.77
N LYS A 306 -1.18 -15.39 -8.05
CA LYS A 306 -1.49 -16.82 -8.22
C LYS A 306 -2.11 -17.43 -6.97
N ARG A 307 -1.69 -16.99 -5.77
CA ARG A 307 -2.31 -17.41 -4.51
C ARG A 307 -3.74 -16.88 -4.38
N VAL A 308 -3.99 -15.61 -4.73
CA VAL A 308 -5.33 -15.03 -4.74
C VAL A 308 -6.25 -15.79 -5.70
N VAL A 309 -5.81 -16.10 -6.91
CA VAL A 309 -6.58 -16.89 -7.90
C VAL A 309 -6.95 -18.25 -7.33
N ARG A 310 -5.98 -18.99 -6.78
CA ARG A 310 -6.22 -20.32 -6.17
C ARG A 310 -7.24 -20.27 -5.03
N ASN A 311 -7.27 -19.18 -4.27
CA ASN A 311 -8.17 -19.01 -3.12
C ASN A 311 -9.53 -18.38 -3.53
N THR A 312 -9.72 -17.98 -4.78
CA THR A 312 -10.98 -17.47 -5.33
C THR A 312 -11.82 -18.65 -5.82
N ILE A 313 -12.58 -19.27 -4.92
CA ILE A 313 -13.35 -20.50 -5.21
C ILE A 313 -14.86 -20.26 -5.36
N GLU A 314 -15.36 -19.11 -4.92
CA GLU A 314 -16.78 -18.78 -5.01
C GLU A 314 -17.19 -18.51 -6.47
N LYS A 315 -18.16 -19.25 -6.99
CA LYS A 315 -18.63 -19.13 -8.38
C LYS A 315 -19.04 -17.70 -8.77
N ARG A 316 -19.65 -16.95 -7.84
CA ARG A 316 -20.04 -15.54 -8.06
C ARG A 316 -18.85 -14.60 -8.29
N LEU A 317 -17.64 -15.03 -7.95
CA LEU A 317 -16.39 -14.27 -8.13
C LEU A 317 -15.60 -14.73 -9.35
N LEU A 318 -16.17 -15.60 -10.16
CA LEU A 318 -15.55 -16.11 -11.37
C LEU A 318 -16.32 -15.62 -12.60
N ASN A 319 -15.58 -15.30 -13.67
CA ASN A 319 -16.12 -14.98 -15.00
C ASN A 319 -16.43 -16.26 -15.81
N GLY A 320 -16.88 -16.10 -17.05
CA GLY A 320 -17.21 -17.22 -17.93
C GLY A 320 -16.05 -18.17 -18.24
N ARG A 321 -14.80 -17.72 -18.06
CA ARG A 321 -13.58 -18.51 -18.23
C ARG A 321 -13.12 -19.21 -16.95
N GLY A 322 -13.87 -19.08 -15.84
CA GLY A 322 -13.49 -19.62 -14.54
C GLY A 322 -12.33 -18.84 -13.86
N GLN A 323 -12.05 -17.62 -14.32
CA GLN A 323 -11.06 -16.72 -13.76
C GLN A 323 -11.74 -15.69 -12.84
N PRO A 324 -11.01 -15.00 -11.92
CA PRO A 324 -11.61 -13.96 -11.10
C PRO A 324 -12.31 -12.87 -11.91
N ASN A 325 -13.54 -12.52 -11.56
CA ASN A 325 -14.32 -11.48 -12.24
C ASN A 325 -14.04 -10.07 -11.70
N PHE A 326 -12.85 -9.86 -11.15
CA PHE A 326 -12.42 -8.60 -10.55
C PHE A 326 -10.95 -8.30 -10.83
N GLY A 327 -10.59 -7.02 -10.77
CA GLY A 327 -9.21 -6.56 -10.84
C GLY A 327 -8.53 -6.59 -9.46
N LEU A 328 -7.22 -6.90 -9.47
CA LEU A 328 -6.32 -6.73 -8.34
C LEU A 328 -4.92 -6.47 -8.88
N ASN A 329 -4.34 -5.34 -8.48
CA ASN A 329 -3.03 -4.89 -8.94
C ASN A 329 -2.12 -4.71 -7.74
N PHE A 330 -0.84 -4.99 -7.92
CA PHE A 330 0.21 -4.72 -6.94
C PHE A 330 1.28 -3.80 -7.51
N TYR A 331 1.75 -2.89 -6.68
CA TYR A 331 2.85 -1.97 -6.95
C TYR A 331 3.94 -2.29 -5.94
N VAL A 332 5.13 -2.62 -6.43
CA VAL A 332 6.17 -3.25 -5.61
C VAL A 332 7.50 -2.58 -5.85
N LEU A 333 8.23 -2.33 -4.77
CA LEU A 333 9.51 -1.66 -4.76
C LEU A 333 10.41 -2.34 -3.74
N ASN A 334 11.65 -2.70 -4.10
CA ASN A 334 12.61 -3.24 -3.14
C ASN A 334 13.66 -2.20 -2.70
N ALA A 335 14.43 -2.54 -1.66
CA ALA A 335 15.48 -1.68 -1.12
C ALA A 335 16.66 -1.41 -2.08
N LYS A 336 16.69 -2.06 -3.25
CA LYS A 336 17.69 -1.80 -4.30
C LYS A 336 17.19 -0.79 -5.34
N GLY A 337 15.94 -0.35 -5.25
CA GLY A 337 15.30 0.52 -6.24
C GLY A 337 14.77 -0.24 -7.47
N GLU A 338 14.69 -1.57 -7.41
CA GLU A 338 14.00 -2.37 -8.43
C GLU A 338 12.50 -2.35 -8.14
N TYR A 339 11.67 -2.22 -9.17
CA TYR A 339 10.22 -2.07 -9.03
C TYR A 339 9.44 -2.86 -10.08
N ALA A 340 8.18 -3.09 -9.81
CA ALA A 340 7.23 -3.70 -10.75
C ALA A 340 5.80 -3.26 -10.47
N GLY A 341 5.01 -3.16 -11.53
CA GLY A 341 3.54 -3.18 -11.48
C GLY A 341 3.03 -4.50 -12.02
N VAL A 342 2.23 -5.21 -11.23
CA VAL A 342 1.68 -6.53 -11.60
C VAL A 342 0.19 -6.51 -11.41
N ALA A 343 -0.58 -7.10 -12.33
CA ALA A 343 -2.02 -7.02 -12.33
C ALA A 343 -2.69 -8.37 -12.65
N MET A 344 -3.92 -8.55 -12.17
CA MET A 344 -4.75 -9.70 -12.55
C MET A 344 -5.00 -9.72 -14.06
N TYR A 345 -5.38 -8.56 -14.61
CA TYR A 345 -5.61 -8.28 -16.03
C TYR A 345 -4.80 -7.07 -16.46
N GLU A 346 -4.62 -6.84 -17.76
CA GLU A 346 -3.81 -5.72 -18.26
C GLU A 346 -4.27 -4.38 -17.65
N SER A 347 -3.30 -3.64 -17.13
CA SER A 347 -3.50 -2.34 -16.47
C SER A 347 -2.25 -1.48 -16.63
N THR A 348 -2.22 -0.34 -15.95
CA THR A 348 -1.09 0.57 -15.94
C THR A 348 -0.73 0.97 -14.51
N TYR A 349 0.50 1.45 -14.33
CA TYR A 349 0.97 2.03 -13.07
C TYR A 349 1.86 3.23 -13.33
N ALA A 350 2.02 4.07 -12.31
CA ALA A 350 2.84 5.26 -12.37
C ALA A 350 4.22 5.02 -11.74
N VAL A 351 5.25 5.61 -12.31
CA VAL A 351 6.60 5.61 -11.75
C VAL A 351 7.25 6.97 -11.97
N CYS A 352 8.06 7.43 -11.02
CA CYS A 352 8.93 8.58 -11.21
C CYS A 352 10.36 8.23 -10.79
N THR A 353 11.30 8.50 -11.70
CA THR A 353 12.75 8.31 -11.52
C THR A 353 13.49 9.57 -11.92
N GLU A 354 14.82 9.55 -12.02
CA GLU A 354 15.62 10.62 -12.59
C GLU A 354 15.20 11.02 -14.03
N HIS A 355 14.48 10.13 -14.72
CA HIS A 355 13.96 10.37 -16.08
C HIS A 355 12.57 11.02 -16.11
N GLY A 356 12.02 11.38 -14.94
CA GLY A 356 10.69 11.99 -14.80
C GLY A 356 9.58 10.98 -14.56
N ALA A 357 8.34 11.51 -14.49
CA ALA A 357 7.14 10.73 -14.27
C ALA A 357 6.68 10.02 -15.54
N GLN A 358 6.37 8.74 -15.44
CA GLN A 358 5.92 7.89 -16.54
C GLN A 358 4.75 7.01 -16.12
N THR A 359 3.93 6.62 -17.07
CA THR A 359 2.90 5.59 -16.92
C THR A 359 3.34 4.36 -17.72
N LEU A 360 3.48 3.23 -17.05
CA LEU A 360 3.95 1.97 -17.61
C LEU A 360 2.84 0.93 -17.61
N LYS A 361 2.93 -0.07 -18.49
CA LYS A 361 2.05 -1.24 -18.46
C LYS A 361 2.44 -2.18 -17.33
N THR A 362 1.43 -2.79 -16.70
CA THR A 362 1.65 -3.86 -15.72
C THR A 362 1.98 -5.18 -16.41
N ASP A 363 2.68 -6.07 -15.70
CA ASP A 363 2.74 -7.48 -16.05
C ASP A 363 1.41 -8.16 -15.65
N ALA A 364 0.60 -8.56 -16.61
CA ALA A 364 -0.68 -9.18 -16.36
C ALA A 364 -0.58 -10.70 -16.15
N LEU A 365 -1.40 -11.23 -15.23
CA LEU A 365 -1.51 -12.69 -15.02
C LEU A 365 -2.40 -13.36 -16.07
N PHE A 366 -3.46 -12.68 -16.51
CA PHE A 366 -4.42 -13.14 -17.51
C PHE A 366 -4.54 -12.14 -18.65
N GLU A 367 -4.82 -12.68 -19.84
CA GLU A 367 -5.23 -11.90 -21.01
C GLU A 367 -6.73 -11.55 -20.92
N GLY A 368 -7.14 -10.47 -21.61
CA GLY A 368 -8.52 -10.00 -21.66
C GLY A 368 -8.93 -9.18 -20.45
N SER A 369 -10.17 -9.32 -20.01
CA SER A 369 -10.73 -8.52 -18.92
C SER A 369 -11.43 -9.37 -17.85
N ALA A 370 -11.71 -8.77 -16.72
CA ALA A 370 -12.46 -9.40 -15.64
C ALA A 370 -13.91 -9.76 -16.03
N THR A 371 -14.44 -9.14 -17.06
CA THR A 371 -15.84 -9.27 -17.49
C THR A 371 -16.04 -10.20 -18.69
N ASP A 372 -14.98 -10.83 -19.21
CA ASP A 372 -15.04 -11.73 -20.36
C ASP A 372 -15.71 -13.07 -20.05
#